data_a611b8ad3970ddc6d9e112dd2d77e5e6
#
_entry.id   a611b8ad3970ddc6d9e112dd2d77e5e6
#
_cell.length_a   1.000
_cell.length_b   1.000
_cell.length_c   1.000
_cell.angle_alpha   90.00
_cell.angle_beta   90.00
_cell.angle_gamma   90.00
#
_symmetry.space_group_name_H-M   'P 1'
#
loop_
_entity.id
_entity.type
_entity.pdbx_description
1 polymer ?
#
loop_
_entity_poly.entity_id
_entity_poly.type
_entity_poly.pdbx_seq_one_letter_code
_entity_poly.pdbx_strand_id
1 'polypeptide(L)'
;VIPGRAYRTPKLNRFGYITLTEKQDTGLGEIPAHEFHYFDSTDCGEDFHAAKPASKRGWDCIHDRGRLMAGFPHLYYYGNPRVPARFLKNALEYKKERRQKKDAEI
;
A
#
# COMPACT_ATOMS: atom_id res chain seq x y z
N VAL A 1 -14.38 -3.77 1.15
CA VAL A 1 -13.21 -3.35 1.91
C VAL A 1 -12.88 -1.88 1.63
N ILE A 2 -12.72 -1.51 0.38
CA ILE A 2 -12.48 -0.12 -0.03
C ILE A 2 -13.72 0.38 -0.74
N PRO A 3 -14.42 1.42 -0.22
CA PRO A 3 -15.63 1.97 -0.84
C PRO A 3 -15.27 2.85 -2.03
N GLY A 4 -15.12 2.25 -3.18
CA GLY A 4 -14.74 2.96 -4.39
C GLY A 4 -14.99 2.10 -5.63
N ARG A 5 -14.73 2.69 -6.81
CA ARG A 5 -14.85 2.03 -8.09
C ARG A 5 -13.53 2.06 -8.81
N ALA A 6 -13.04 0.90 -9.23
CA ALA A 6 -11.91 0.80 -10.15
C ALA A 6 -12.45 0.78 -11.59
N TYR A 7 -11.75 1.43 -12.50
CA TYR A 7 -12.13 1.51 -13.89
C TYR A 7 -10.91 1.55 -14.80
N ARG A 8 -11.10 1.07 -16.03
CA ARG A 8 -10.04 1.06 -17.04
C ARG A 8 -9.84 2.46 -17.61
N THR A 9 -8.57 2.83 -17.82
CA THR A 9 -8.20 4.10 -18.44
C THR A 9 -7.70 3.87 -19.88
N PRO A 10 -7.91 4.84 -20.82
CA PRO A 10 -7.42 4.71 -22.19
C PRO A 10 -5.91 4.89 -22.32
N LYS A 11 -5.26 5.47 -21.31
CA LYS A 11 -3.82 5.73 -21.29
C LYS A 11 -3.22 5.27 -19.98
N LEU A 12 -1.90 5.04 -19.99
CA LEU A 12 -1.15 4.83 -18.75
C LEU A 12 -1.32 6.03 -17.83
N ASN A 13 -1.65 5.75 -16.58
CA ASN A 13 -1.87 6.76 -15.56
C ASN A 13 -0.77 6.63 -14.50
N ARG A 14 -0.15 7.75 -14.11
CA ARG A 14 0.89 7.79 -13.08
C ARG A 14 2.04 6.81 -13.33
N PHE A 15 2.46 6.69 -14.55
CA PHE A 15 3.48 5.73 -14.99
C PHE A 15 4.89 6.08 -14.50
N GLY A 16 5.64 5.05 -14.09
CA GLY A 16 7.08 5.13 -13.85
C GLY A 16 7.50 4.94 -12.40
N TYR A 17 8.76 5.22 -12.14
CA TYR A 17 9.36 5.11 -10.80
C TYR A 17 8.91 6.24 -9.90
N ILE A 18 8.70 5.89 -8.63
CA ILE A 18 8.26 6.83 -7.60
C ILE A 18 8.95 6.49 -6.28
N THR A 19 9.02 7.48 -5.39
CA THR A 19 9.33 7.28 -3.98
C THR A 19 8.05 7.53 -3.18
N LEU A 20 7.66 6.54 -2.40
CA LEU A 20 6.52 6.64 -1.50
C LEU A 20 7.01 7.07 -0.13
N THR A 21 6.33 8.04 0.46
CA THR A 21 6.60 8.48 1.84
C THR A 21 5.31 8.38 2.64
N GLU A 22 5.36 7.67 3.77
CA GLU A 22 4.20 7.58 4.63
C GLU A 22 3.92 8.94 5.27
N LYS A 23 2.63 9.28 5.40
CA LYS A 23 2.21 10.53 6.03
C LYS A 23 2.20 10.47 7.54
N GLN A 24 1.92 9.28 8.08
CA GLN A 24 1.97 9.03 9.52
C GLN A 24 3.21 8.20 9.84
N ASP A 25 3.81 8.44 11.00
CA ASP A 25 5.00 7.71 11.42
C ASP A 25 4.61 6.34 11.98
N THR A 26 4.48 5.35 11.10
CA THR A 26 4.20 3.96 11.47
C THR A 26 5.44 3.07 11.41
N GLY A 27 6.60 3.65 11.07
CA GLY A 27 7.86 2.94 10.99
C GLY A 27 8.25 2.45 9.60
N LEU A 28 7.44 2.70 8.57
CA LEU A 28 7.77 2.30 7.20
C LEU A 28 8.65 3.34 6.48
N GLY A 29 8.44 4.63 6.73
CA GLY A 29 9.23 5.70 6.13
C GLY A 29 9.07 5.80 4.62
N GLU A 30 10.16 5.68 3.88
CA GLU A 30 10.18 5.77 2.42
C GLU A 30 10.24 4.39 1.78
N ILE A 31 9.52 4.22 0.67
CA ILE A 31 9.48 2.97 -0.08
C ILE A 31 9.71 3.27 -1.57
N PRO A 32 10.78 2.73 -2.18
CA PRO A 32 10.91 2.79 -3.63
C PRO A 32 9.82 1.94 -4.30
N ALA A 33 9.23 2.46 -5.36
CA ALA A 33 8.12 1.80 -6.02
C ALA A 33 8.04 2.19 -7.50
N HIS A 34 7.10 1.60 -8.21
CA HIS A 34 6.75 2.03 -9.55
C HIS A 34 5.26 1.80 -9.81
N GLU A 35 4.71 2.50 -10.80
CA GLU A 35 3.35 2.26 -11.29
C GLU A 35 3.39 1.99 -12.78
N PHE A 36 2.62 0.98 -13.19
CA PHE A 36 2.39 0.64 -14.59
C PHE A 36 1.03 -0.03 -14.69
N HIS A 37 0.01 0.73 -15.03
CA HIS A 37 -1.36 0.20 -15.11
C HIS A 37 -2.26 1.06 -15.97
N TYR A 38 -3.29 0.41 -16.51
CA TYR A 38 -4.35 1.05 -17.31
C TYR A 38 -5.66 1.11 -16.54
N PHE A 39 -5.56 1.31 -15.23
CA PHE A 39 -6.71 1.43 -14.34
C PHE A 39 -6.55 2.63 -13.44
N ASP A 40 -7.66 3.12 -12.95
CA ASP A 40 -7.70 4.12 -11.90
C ASP A 40 -8.83 3.77 -10.94
N SER A 41 -8.97 4.52 -9.88
CA SER A 41 -10.01 4.33 -8.88
C SER A 41 -10.51 5.69 -8.40
N THR A 42 -11.76 5.70 -7.96
CA THR A 42 -12.32 6.87 -7.28
C THR A 42 -11.73 7.03 -5.88
N ASP A 43 -11.04 6.00 -5.36
CA ASP A 43 -10.42 6.03 -4.05
C ASP A 43 -9.08 5.27 -4.09
N CYS A 44 -8.02 5.99 -4.41
CA CYS A 44 -6.65 5.45 -4.47
C CYS A 44 -5.93 5.45 -3.14
N GLY A 45 -6.55 5.98 -2.08
CA GLY A 45 -5.94 6.11 -0.77
C GLY A 45 -5.20 7.41 -0.56
N GLU A 46 -4.90 7.70 0.71
CA GLU A 46 -4.28 8.96 1.11
C GLU A 46 -3.16 8.79 2.14
N ASP A 47 -2.80 7.57 2.46
CA ASP A 47 -1.89 7.31 3.59
C ASP A 47 -0.42 7.43 3.22
N PHE A 48 -0.11 7.45 1.92
CA PHE A 48 1.23 7.72 1.40
C PHE A 48 1.21 8.82 0.37
N HIS A 49 2.34 9.50 0.24
CA HIS A 49 2.59 10.45 -0.84
C HIS A 49 3.63 9.88 -1.80
N ALA A 50 3.29 9.85 -3.09
CA ALA A 50 4.19 9.42 -4.15
C ALA A 50 4.82 10.63 -4.80
N ALA A 51 6.13 10.62 -4.99
CA ALA A 51 6.87 11.68 -5.68
C ALA A 51 7.72 11.09 -6.79
N LYS A 52 7.71 11.74 -7.95
CA LYS A 52 8.58 11.38 -9.06
C LYS A 52 10.00 11.91 -8.82
N PRO A 53 11.05 11.09 -9.03
CA PRO A 53 12.42 11.49 -8.70
C PRO A 53 12.96 12.64 -9.55
N ALA A 54 12.48 12.82 -10.77
CA ALA A 54 13.00 13.80 -11.71
C ALA A 54 12.00 14.91 -12.08
N SER A 55 10.92 15.05 -11.33
CA SER A 55 9.92 16.08 -11.60
C SER A 55 9.24 16.53 -10.31
N LYS A 56 8.46 17.61 -10.38
CA LYS A 56 7.68 18.11 -9.25
C LYS A 56 6.34 17.38 -9.11
N ARG A 57 6.08 16.42 -9.98
CA ARG A 57 4.82 15.68 -9.99
C ARG A 57 4.75 14.73 -8.81
N GLY A 58 3.63 14.74 -8.12
CA GLY A 58 3.35 13.84 -7.02
C GLY A 58 1.86 13.67 -6.79
N TRP A 59 1.49 12.67 -6.01
CA TRP A 59 0.09 12.40 -5.67
C TRP A 59 -0.01 11.57 -4.41
N ASP A 60 -1.18 11.59 -3.80
CA ASP A 60 -1.46 10.74 -2.66
C ASP A 60 -1.99 9.39 -3.12
N CYS A 61 -1.67 8.35 -2.39
CA CYS A 61 -2.06 6.99 -2.72
C CYS A 61 -1.96 6.07 -1.50
N ILE A 62 -2.39 4.83 -1.69
CA ILE A 62 -2.33 3.72 -0.74
C ILE A 62 -3.25 3.92 0.45
N HIS A 63 -4.04 2.89 0.70
CA HIS A 63 -4.75 2.68 1.95
C HIS A 63 -3.86 1.88 2.88
N ASP A 64 -3.55 2.42 4.05
CA ASP A 64 -2.73 1.75 5.04
C ASP A 64 -3.33 1.95 6.42
N ARG A 65 -4.26 1.07 6.79
CA ARG A 65 -5.00 1.15 8.05
C ARG A 65 -5.21 -0.22 8.65
N GLY A 66 -4.82 -0.38 9.89
CA GLY A 66 -4.92 -1.66 10.57
C GLY A 66 -4.11 -2.73 9.83
N ARG A 67 -4.79 -3.76 9.36
CA ARG A 67 -4.17 -4.86 8.60
C ARG A 67 -4.37 -4.73 7.09
N LEU A 68 -5.00 -3.65 6.64
CA LEU A 68 -5.19 -3.37 5.23
C LEU A 68 -4.03 -2.53 4.70
N MET A 69 -3.40 -2.99 3.64
CA MET A 69 -2.51 -2.17 2.83
C MET A 69 -2.82 -2.46 1.37
N ALA A 70 -3.30 -1.45 0.65
CA ALA A 70 -3.77 -1.61 -0.72
C ALA A 70 -3.53 -0.34 -1.53
N GLY A 71 -3.17 -0.51 -2.80
CA GLY A 71 -2.95 0.59 -3.72
C GLY A 71 -2.42 0.10 -5.05
N PHE A 72 -2.26 1.02 -6.00
CA PHE A 72 -1.70 0.69 -7.31
C PHE A 72 -0.17 0.56 -7.33
N PRO A 73 0.61 1.28 -6.50
CA PRO A 73 2.07 1.18 -6.56
C PRO A 73 2.57 -0.24 -6.33
N HIS A 74 3.55 -0.64 -7.12
CA HIS A 74 4.29 -1.87 -6.95
C HIS A 74 5.51 -1.60 -6.06
N LEU A 75 5.53 -2.17 -4.87
CA LEU A 75 6.53 -1.87 -3.85
C LEU A 75 7.81 -2.67 -4.06
N TYR A 76 8.96 -2.01 -4.01
CA TYR A 76 10.26 -2.67 -4.10
C TYR A 76 10.73 -3.07 -2.70
N TYR A 77 10.51 -4.31 -2.34
CA TYR A 77 10.74 -4.81 -0.98
C TYR A 77 12.20 -4.78 -0.54
N TYR A 78 13.12 -5.01 -1.46
CA TYR A 78 14.55 -4.91 -1.14
C TYR A 78 14.98 -3.48 -0.77
N GLY A 79 14.28 -2.49 -1.27
CA GLY A 79 14.51 -1.10 -0.92
C GLY A 79 13.95 -0.72 0.45
N ASN A 80 13.03 -1.52 1.00
CA ASN A 80 12.50 -1.32 2.34
C ASN A 80 11.92 -2.64 2.90
N PRO A 81 12.76 -3.49 3.50
CA PRO A 81 12.34 -4.79 4.00
C PRO A 81 11.35 -4.73 5.19
N ARG A 82 11.14 -3.56 5.77
CA ARG A 82 10.13 -3.38 6.83
C ARG A 82 8.71 -3.58 6.29
N VAL A 83 8.48 -3.38 5.00
CA VAL A 83 7.15 -3.58 4.39
C VAL A 83 6.74 -5.05 4.44
N PRO A 84 7.49 -6.00 3.84
CA PRO A 84 7.12 -7.42 3.95
C PRO A 84 7.21 -7.93 5.39
N ALA A 85 8.10 -7.38 6.21
CA ALA A 85 8.17 -7.77 7.62
C ALA A 85 6.88 -7.43 8.37
N ARG A 86 6.31 -6.26 8.15
CA ARG A 86 5.02 -5.87 8.75
C ARG A 86 3.89 -6.76 8.26
N PHE A 87 3.86 -7.09 6.98
CA PHE A 87 2.86 -8.01 6.43
C PHE A 87 2.90 -9.36 7.14
N LEU A 88 4.09 -9.92 7.31
CA LEU A 88 4.25 -11.21 8.01
C LEU A 88 3.84 -11.11 9.48
N LYS A 89 4.19 -10.03 10.15
CA LYS A 89 3.79 -9.79 11.53
C LYS A 89 2.27 -9.76 11.67
N ASN A 90 1.59 -9.03 10.79
CA ASN A 90 0.13 -8.95 10.79
C ASN A 90 -0.52 -10.31 10.54
N ALA A 91 0.06 -11.10 9.63
CA ALA A 91 -0.42 -12.46 9.34
C ALA A 91 -0.26 -13.38 10.55
N LEU A 92 0.86 -13.29 11.26
CA LEU A 92 1.10 -14.09 12.48
C LEU A 92 0.15 -13.69 13.61
N GLU A 93 -0.11 -12.40 13.79
CA GLU A 93 -1.06 -11.92 14.79
C GLU A 93 -2.48 -12.43 14.48
N TYR A 94 -2.89 -12.40 13.24
CA TYR A 94 -4.18 -12.94 12.81
C TYR A 94 -4.28 -14.44 13.07
N LYS A 95 -3.21 -15.19 12.78
CA LYS A 95 -3.15 -16.63 13.05
C LYS A 95 -3.33 -16.93 14.53
N LYS A 96 -2.69 -16.17 15.41
CA LYS A 96 -2.84 -16.31 16.87
C LYS A 96 -4.26 -16.03 17.33
N GLU A 97 -4.87 -14.97 16.83
CA GLU A 97 -6.24 -14.60 17.14
C GLU A 97 -7.23 -15.69 16.71
N ARG A 98 -7.02 -16.26 15.53
CA ARG A 98 -7.85 -17.36 15.03
C ARG A 98 -7.78 -18.58 15.92
N ARG A 99 -6.59 -18.92 16.42
CA ARG A 99 -6.40 -20.04 17.35
C ARG A 99 -7.11 -19.79 18.68
N GLN A 100 -6.92 -18.61 19.26
CA GLN A 100 -7.56 -18.23 20.53
C GLN A 100 -9.08 -18.27 20.41
N LYS A 101 -9.64 -17.76 19.33
CA LYS A 101 -11.07 -17.79 19.07
C LYS A 101 -11.59 -19.22 18.95
N LYS A 102 -10.88 -20.08 18.24
CA LYS A 102 -11.22 -21.49 18.08
C LYS A 102 -11.21 -22.23 19.42
N ASP A 103 -10.19 -22.00 20.24
CA ASP A 103 -10.07 -22.61 21.56
C ASP A 103 -11.18 -22.13 22.50
N ALA A 104 -11.60 -20.87 22.40
CA ALA A 104 -12.70 -20.33 23.18
C ALA A 104 -14.06 -20.90 22.81
N GLU A 105 -14.23 -21.47 21.63
CA GLU A 105 -15.48 -22.10 21.16
C GLU A 105 -15.63 -23.55 21.62
N ILE A 106 -14.60 -24.14 22.22
CA ILE A 106 -14.59 -25.49 22.75
C ILE A 106 -15.12 -25.45 24.20
#